data_c2e6fbed87f6889e527f60450c5af95a
#
_entry.id   c2e6fbed87f6889e527f60450c5af95a
#
_cell.length_a   1.000
_cell.length_b   1.000
_cell.length_c   1.000
_cell.angle_alpha   90.00
_cell.angle_beta   90.00
_cell.angle_gamma   90.00
#
_symmetry.space_group_name_H-M   'P 1'
#
loop_
_entity.id
_entity.type
_entity.pdbx_description
1 polymer ?
#
loop_
_entity_poly.entity_id
_entity_poly.type
_entity_poly.pdbx_seq_one_letter_code
_entity_poly.pdbx_strand_id
1 'polypeptide(L)'
;MALPLLAFGLLAAIFWFRLGDGDPSKIPSALIGHPAPPTTLPPLQGLLDSGAQIPGLDPAMFKGKVSIVNVWASWCVPCHDEAPLLIELGRDKRLQLVGINYKDAPDNARRFLGRYGNPYGIVGVDGNGRAAIEWGVYGVPETFIVGREATIVYKMVGPVTPDNIDTVLKAEIDKALKAGS
;
A
#
# COMPACT_ATOMS: atom_id res chain seq x y z
N MET A 1 -22.47 -23.73 43.29
CA MET A 1 -21.30 -23.88 42.40
C MET A 1 -21.58 -23.76 40.90
N ALA A 2 -22.81 -23.53 40.44
CA ALA A 2 -23.15 -23.37 39.01
C ALA A 2 -22.89 -21.97 38.45
N LEU A 3 -22.89 -20.92 39.27
CA LEU A 3 -22.76 -19.52 38.84
C LEU A 3 -21.44 -19.21 38.06
N PRO A 4 -20.27 -19.69 38.51
CA PRO A 4 -19.01 -19.44 37.74
C PRO A 4 -18.98 -20.14 36.40
N LEU A 5 -19.57 -21.34 36.28
CA LEU A 5 -19.66 -22.08 35.01
C LEU A 5 -20.61 -21.40 34.01
N LEU A 6 -21.73 -20.86 34.50
CA LEU A 6 -22.65 -20.09 33.68
C LEU A 6 -22.04 -18.76 33.16
N ALA A 7 -21.31 -18.05 34.05
CA ALA A 7 -20.59 -16.84 33.70
C ALA A 7 -19.50 -17.13 32.67
N PHE A 8 -18.75 -18.21 32.82
CA PHE A 8 -17.72 -18.61 31.84
C PHE A 8 -18.34 -19.01 30.50
N GLY A 9 -19.44 -19.79 30.53
CA GLY A 9 -20.15 -20.18 29.30
C GLY A 9 -20.70 -18.96 28.54
N LEU A 10 -21.25 -17.98 29.26
CA LEU A 10 -21.73 -16.74 28.64
C LEU A 10 -20.57 -15.91 28.04
N LEU A 11 -19.46 -15.76 28.76
CA LEU A 11 -18.28 -15.07 28.23
C LEU A 11 -17.69 -15.78 27.02
N ALA A 12 -17.58 -17.10 27.07
CA ALA A 12 -17.10 -17.90 25.95
C ALA A 12 -18.00 -17.77 24.70
N ALA A 13 -19.31 -17.76 24.90
CA ALA A 13 -20.27 -17.55 23.82
C ALA A 13 -20.17 -16.14 23.21
N ILE A 14 -20.09 -15.09 24.05
CA ILE A 14 -19.90 -13.71 23.59
C ILE A 14 -18.59 -13.58 22.81
N PHE A 15 -17.52 -14.20 23.29
CA PHE A 15 -16.22 -14.16 22.63
C PHE A 15 -16.26 -14.88 21.28
N TRP A 16 -16.90 -16.06 21.22
CA TRP A 16 -17.08 -16.84 20.01
C TRP A 16 -17.86 -16.07 18.93
N PHE A 17 -18.96 -15.42 19.30
CA PHE A 17 -19.76 -14.60 18.37
C PHE A 17 -19.00 -13.34 17.92
N ARG A 18 -18.22 -12.71 18.82
CA ARG A 18 -17.47 -11.49 18.49
C ARG A 18 -16.21 -11.75 17.66
N LEU A 19 -15.59 -12.93 17.75
CA LEU A 19 -14.45 -13.32 16.92
C LEU A 19 -14.81 -13.50 15.45
N GLY A 20 -16.07 -13.81 15.13
CA GLY A 20 -16.54 -13.97 13.76
C GLY A 20 -16.90 -12.67 13.04
N ASP A 21 -17.08 -11.55 13.76
CA ASP A 21 -17.60 -10.30 13.21
C ASP A 21 -16.52 -9.27 12.82
N GLY A 22 -15.24 -9.59 13.01
CA GLY A 22 -14.13 -8.67 12.75
C GLY A 22 -13.33 -9.05 11.51
N ASP A 23 -13.54 -8.35 10.40
CA ASP A 23 -12.59 -8.34 9.29
C ASP A 23 -11.44 -7.39 9.66
N PRO A 24 -10.23 -7.90 10.03
CA PRO A 24 -9.11 -7.06 10.43
C PRO A 24 -8.60 -6.16 9.30
N SER A 25 -8.99 -6.43 8.05
CA SER A 25 -8.66 -5.57 6.90
C SER A 25 -9.49 -4.28 6.88
N LYS A 26 -10.57 -4.20 7.68
CA LYS A 26 -11.47 -3.04 7.78
C LYS A 26 -11.11 -2.06 8.90
N ILE A 27 -9.97 -2.21 9.57
CA ILE A 27 -9.53 -1.21 10.54
C ILE A 27 -9.16 0.07 9.80
N PRO A 28 -9.91 1.18 9.96
CA PRO A 28 -9.56 2.44 9.32
C PRO A 28 -8.16 2.85 9.75
N SER A 29 -7.28 3.11 8.80
CA SER A 29 -5.96 3.64 9.12
C SER A 29 -6.13 5.01 9.79
N ALA A 30 -5.45 5.23 10.91
CA ALA A 30 -5.42 6.52 11.58
C ALA A 30 -4.81 7.64 10.70
N LEU A 31 -4.18 7.28 9.59
CA LEU A 31 -3.58 8.24 8.65
C LEU A 31 -4.55 8.73 7.58
N ILE A 32 -5.75 8.15 7.43
CA ILE A 32 -6.74 8.64 6.47
C ILE A 32 -7.20 10.04 6.89
N GLY A 33 -7.17 10.99 5.93
CA GLY A 33 -7.45 12.39 6.16
C GLY A 33 -6.26 13.21 6.68
N HIS A 34 -5.10 12.57 6.92
CA HIS A 34 -3.88 13.24 7.35
C HIS A 34 -2.86 13.37 6.20
N PRO A 35 -1.95 14.35 6.27
CA PRO A 35 -0.86 14.46 5.31
C PRO A 35 -0.04 13.16 5.23
N ALA A 36 0.38 12.80 4.03
CA ALA A 36 1.34 11.70 3.84
C ALA A 36 2.61 11.97 4.67
N PRO A 37 3.19 10.96 5.30
CA PRO A 37 4.40 11.12 6.09
C PRO A 37 5.50 11.82 5.31
N PRO A 38 6.30 12.72 5.94
CA PRO A 38 7.39 13.45 5.28
C PRO A 38 8.61 12.53 5.08
N THR A 39 8.37 11.36 4.50
CA THR A 39 9.36 10.31 4.32
C THR A 39 10.17 10.55 3.05
N THR A 40 11.48 10.66 3.17
CA THR A 40 12.41 10.67 2.03
C THR A 40 13.15 9.35 1.98
N LEU A 41 13.15 8.68 0.83
CA LEU A 41 13.84 7.40 0.61
C LEU A 41 14.78 7.46 -0.59
N PRO A 42 15.97 6.85 -0.49
CA PRO A 42 16.88 6.77 -1.61
C PRO A 42 16.29 5.94 -2.76
N PRO A 43 16.71 6.20 -4.00
CA PRO A 43 16.28 5.42 -5.16
C PRO A 43 16.82 3.98 -5.11
N LEU A 44 16.12 3.06 -5.76
CA LEU A 44 16.64 1.72 -6.02
C LEU A 44 17.71 1.82 -7.11
N GLN A 45 18.97 1.85 -6.68
CA GLN A 45 20.12 2.05 -7.55
C GLN A 45 20.16 1.04 -8.70
N GLY A 46 20.39 1.52 -9.92
CA GLY A 46 20.45 0.70 -11.14
C GLY A 46 19.06 0.30 -11.68
N LEU A 47 17.97 0.81 -11.11
CA LEU A 47 16.65 0.70 -11.72
C LEU A 47 16.46 1.87 -12.68
N LEU A 48 16.49 1.57 -13.99
CA LEU A 48 16.42 2.58 -15.04
C LEU A 48 15.09 2.51 -15.79
N ASP A 49 14.60 3.68 -16.21
CA ASP A 49 13.58 3.82 -17.24
C ASP A 49 14.14 4.65 -18.38
N SER A 50 14.09 4.10 -19.61
CA SER A 50 14.61 4.75 -20.81
C SER A 50 16.04 5.30 -20.66
N GLY A 51 16.87 4.60 -19.87
CA GLY A 51 18.27 4.95 -19.57
C GLY A 51 18.48 5.95 -18.44
N ALA A 52 17.41 6.51 -17.85
CA ALA A 52 17.47 7.40 -16.70
C ALA A 52 17.19 6.64 -15.37
N GLN A 53 17.90 7.00 -14.30
CA GLN A 53 17.65 6.44 -12.97
C GLN A 53 16.26 6.83 -12.49
N ILE A 54 15.43 5.83 -12.12
CA ILE A 54 14.14 6.08 -11.47
C ILE A 54 14.39 6.73 -10.10
N PRO A 55 13.73 7.87 -9.80
CA PRO A 55 13.96 8.61 -8.57
C PRO A 55 13.49 7.83 -7.33
N GLY A 56 14.09 8.14 -6.18
CA GLY A 56 13.60 7.76 -4.86
C GLY A 56 12.38 8.57 -4.46
N LEU A 57 11.84 8.28 -3.28
CA LEU A 57 10.69 9.00 -2.75
C LEU A 57 11.10 10.33 -2.14
N ASP A 58 10.44 11.40 -2.57
CA ASP A 58 10.45 12.72 -1.95
C ASP A 58 8.98 13.15 -1.71
N PRO A 59 8.59 13.58 -0.51
CA PRO A 59 7.23 14.00 -0.19
C PRO A 59 6.68 15.10 -1.09
N ALA A 60 7.55 15.98 -1.60
CA ALA A 60 7.14 17.06 -2.52
C ALA A 60 6.54 16.55 -3.82
N MET A 61 6.84 15.31 -4.21
CA MET A 61 6.33 14.68 -5.42
C MET A 61 4.83 14.37 -5.39
N PHE A 62 4.19 14.37 -4.21
CA PHE A 62 2.76 14.12 -4.07
C PHE A 62 1.90 15.32 -4.46
N LYS A 63 2.40 16.54 -4.35
CA LYS A 63 1.61 17.75 -4.62
C LYS A 63 1.13 17.83 -6.06
N GLY A 64 -0.16 18.12 -6.21
CA GLY A 64 -0.81 18.30 -7.52
C GLY A 64 -1.11 17.01 -8.28
N LYS A 65 -0.81 15.85 -7.70
CA LYS A 65 -1.00 14.55 -8.33
C LYS A 65 -1.79 13.60 -7.43
N VAL A 66 -2.61 12.74 -8.04
CA VAL A 66 -3.15 11.58 -7.34
C VAL A 66 -2.11 10.47 -7.44
N SER A 67 -1.63 10.02 -6.29
CA SER A 67 -0.55 9.03 -6.22
C SER A 67 -1.03 7.73 -5.59
N ILE A 68 -0.66 6.62 -6.21
CA ILE A 68 -0.86 5.27 -5.69
C ILE A 68 0.48 4.82 -5.12
N VAL A 69 0.55 4.72 -3.79
CA VAL A 69 1.76 4.30 -3.07
C VAL A 69 1.57 2.84 -2.66
N ASN A 70 2.34 1.95 -3.27
CA ASN A 70 2.32 0.53 -2.97
C ASN A 70 3.59 0.14 -2.20
N VAL A 71 3.40 -0.52 -1.06
CA VAL A 71 4.51 -1.04 -0.24
C VAL A 71 4.68 -2.51 -0.54
N TRP A 72 5.86 -2.89 -1.01
CA TRP A 72 6.13 -4.20 -1.58
C TRP A 72 7.53 -4.73 -1.24
N ALA A 73 7.73 -6.02 -1.46
CA ALA A 73 9.05 -6.64 -1.39
C ALA A 73 9.18 -7.82 -2.39
N SER A 74 10.38 -8.13 -2.83
CA SER A 74 10.63 -9.26 -3.74
C SER A 74 10.36 -10.62 -3.11
N TRP A 75 10.46 -10.74 -1.80
CA TRP A 75 10.19 -11.95 -1.03
C TRP A 75 8.70 -12.16 -0.68
N CYS A 76 7.85 -11.17 -0.99
CA CYS A 76 6.42 -11.18 -0.70
C CYS A 76 5.65 -11.90 -1.82
N VAL A 77 5.15 -13.10 -1.54
CA VAL A 77 4.43 -13.89 -2.55
C VAL A 77 3.18 -13.18 -3.09
N PRO A 78 2.29 -12.59 -2.25
CA PRO A 78 1.12 -11.86 -2.77
C PRO A 78 1.49 -10.63 -3.62
N CYS A 79 2.69 -10.04 -3.42
CA CYS A 79 3.16 -8.95 -4.26
C CYS A 79 3.47 -9.40 -5.70
N HIS A 80 3.79 -10.70 -5.91
CA HIS A 80 3.95 -11.26 -7.25
C HIS A 80 2.60 -11.33 -7.98
N ASP A 81 1.54 -11.67 -7.24
CA ASP A 81 0.21 -11.88 -7.81
C ASP A 81 -0.46 -10.54 -8.20
N GLU A 82 -0.20 -9.45 -7.44
CA GLU A 82 -0.74 -8.12 -7.76
C GLU A 82 0.03 -7.36 -8.85
N ALA A 83 1.29 -7.74 -9.13
CA ALA A 83 2.16 -7.00 -10.05
C ALA A 83 1.54 -6.74 -11.43
N PRO A 84 0.87 -7.70 -12.11
CA PRO A 84 0.21 -7.44 -13.40
C PRO A 84 -0.90 -6.38 -13.32
N LEU A 85 -1.63 -6.34 -12.21
CA LEU A 85 -2.72 -5.38 -11.98
C LEU A 85 -2.17 -3.96 -11.76
N LEU A 86 -1.06 -3.85 -11.04
CA LEU A 86 -0.36 -2.57 -10.86
C LEU A 86 0.25 -2.06 -12.17
N ILE A 87 0.75 -2.95 -13.05
CA ILE A 87 1.22 -2.58 -14.39
C ILE A 87 0.07 -1.99 -15.22
N GLU A 88 -1.11 -2.61 -15.17
CA GLU A 88 -2.29 -2.08 -15.86
C GLU A 88 -2.70 -0.72 -15.30
N LEU A 89 -2.76 -0.60 -13.98
CA LEU A 89 -3.06 0.66 -13.30
C LEU A 89 -2.06 1.77 -13.66
N GLY A 90 -0.78 1.45 -13.82
CA GLY A 90 0.28 2.38 -14.20
C GLY A 90 0.17 2.95 -15.62
N ARG A 91 -0.73 2.41 -16.46
CA ARG A 91 -1.02 2.97 -17.79
C ARG A 91 -1.89 4.22 -17.74
N ASP A 92 -2.61 4.43 -16.62
CA ASP A 92 -3.41 5.63 -16.43
C ASP A 92 -2.52 6.83 -16.12
N LYS A 93 -2.35 7.71 -17.11
CA LYS A 93 -1.48 8.90 -17.04
C LYS A 93 -1.97 9.97 -16.07
N ARG A 94 -3.18 9.84 -15.53
CA ARG A 94 -3.72 10.72 -14.49
C ARG A 94 -3.12 10.40 -13.12
N LEU A 95 -2.52 9.20 -12.98
CA LEU A 95 -1.98 8.67 -11.74
C LEU A 95 -0.45 8.72 -11.73
N GLN A 96 0.09 8.83 -10.53
CA GLN A 96 1.51 8.60 -10.25
C GLN A 96 1.64 7.34 -9.42
N LEU A 97 2.35 6.32 -9.92
CA LEU A 97 2.64 5.13 -9.15
C LEU A 97 3.98 5.25 -8.44
N VAL A 98 3.95 4.99 -7.14
CA VAL A 98 5.10 5.06 -6.24
C VAL A 98 5.27 3.71 -5.55
N GLY A 99 6.46 3.12 -5.61
CA GLY A 99 6.81 1.91 -4.90
C GLY A 99 7.67 2.22 -3.68
N ILE A 100 7.29 1.69 -2.51
CA ILE A 100 8.17 1.63 -1.33
C ILE A 100 8.65 0.20 -1.20
N ASN A 101 9.92 -0.03 -1.48
CA ASN A 101 10.55 -1.34 -1.38
C ASN A 101 10.97 -1.61 0.07
N TYR A 102 10.26 -2.53 0.74
CA TYR A 102 10.35 -2.77 2.18
C TYR A 102 11.31 -3.90 2.51
N LYS A 103 12.35 -3.59 3.31
CA LYS A 103 13.29 -4.57 3.89
C LYS A 103 13.75 -5.63 2.88
N ASP A 104 14.24 -5.20 1.74
CA ASP A 104 14.60 -6.06 0.62
C ASP A 104 16.05 -5.82 0.20
N ALA A 105 16.67 -6.83 -0.41
CA ALA A 105 17.96 -6.68 -1.04
C ALA A 105 17.81 -6.00 -2.41
N PRO A 106 18.60 -4.94 -2.73
CA PRO A 106 18.44 -4.19 -3.98
C PRO A 106 18.48 -5.06 -5.25
N ASP A 107 19.34 -6.09 -5.27
CA ASP A 107 19.44 -7.02 -6.40
C ASP A 107 18.19 -7.87 -6.57
N ASN A 108 17.56 -8.28 -5.47
CA ASN A 108 16.32 -9.04 -5.50
C ASN A 108 15.16 -8.15 -5.97
N ALA A 109 15.08 -6.93 -5.45
CA ALA A 109 14.10 -5.94 -5.86
C ALA A 109 14.17 -5.64 -7.37
N ARG A 110 15.38 -5.43 -7.91
CA ARG A 110 15.59 -5.23 -9.36
C ARG A 110 15.18 -6.45 -10.18
N ARG A 111 15.55 -7.68 -9.74
CA ARG A 111 15.14 -8.91 -10.43
C ARG A 111 13.62 -9.10 -10.42
N PHE A 112 12.97 -8.76 -9.31
CA PHE A 112 11.52 -8.79 -9.21
C PHE A 112 10.87 -7.87 -10.25
N LEU A 113 11.26 -6.58 -10.28
CA LEU A 113 10.72 -5.61 -11.25
C LEU A 113 11.11 -5.97 -12.69
N GLY A 114 12.28 -6.55 -12.92
CA GLY A 114 12.68 -7.03 -14.24
C GLY A 114 11.86 -8.23 -14.73
N ARG A 115 11.42 -9.10 -13.81
CA ARG A 115 10.63 -10.31 -14.11
C ARG A 115 9.15 -9.99 -14.33
N TYR A 116 8.54 -9.19 -13.46
CA TYR A 116 7.10 -8.92 -13.46
C TYR A 116 6.74 -7.61 -14.16
N GLY A 117 7.72 -6.78 -14.49
CA GLY A 117 7.55 -5.43 -15.00
C GLY A 117 7.60 -4.40 -13.87
N ASN A 118 7.90 -3.15 -14.23
CA ASN A 118 7.94 -2.02 -13.29
C ASN A 118 6.78 -1.06 -13.54
N PRO A 119 5.77 -0.98 -12.63
CA PRO A 119 4.67 -0.03 -12.74
C PRO A 119 5.04 1.37 -12.22
N TYR A 120 6.15 1.50 -11.46
CA TYR A 120 6.44 2.68 -10.66
C TYR A 120 7.31 3.69 -11.40
N GLY A 121 6.89 4.95 -11.39
CA GLY A 121 7.72 6.08 -11.81
C GLY A 121 8.64 6.60 -10.69
N ILE A 122 8.43 6.15 -9.45
CA ILE A 122 9.21 6.49 -8.25
C ILE A 122 9.39 5.21 -7.44
N VAL A 123 10.62 4.90 -7.02
CA VAL A 123 10.90 3.74 -6.16
C VAL A 123 11.82 4.15 -5.03
N GLY A 124 11.27 4.23 -3.82
CA GLY A 124 12.03 4.48 -2.60
C GLY A 124 12.42 3.18 -1.88
N VAL A 125 13.67 3.09 -1.42
CA VAL A 125 14.17 1.91 -0.70
C VAL A 125 14.09 2.14 0.81
N ASP A 126 13.22 1.39 1.48
CA ASP A 126 13.06 1.36 2.94
C ASP A 126 13.78 0.13 3.52
N GLY A 127 15.11 0.16 3.50
CA GLY A 127 15.94 -0.98 3.91
C GLY A 127 15.80 -1.35 5.39
N ASN A 128 15.49 -0.40 6.27
CA ASN A 128 15.33 -0.62 7.71
C ASN A 128 13.86 -0.75 8.15
N GLY A 129 12.90 -0.47 7.28
CA GLY A 129 11.47 -0.56 7.54
C GLY A 129 10.90 0.63 8.32
N ARG A 130 11.65 1.72 8.47
CA ARG A 130 11.22 2.90 9.23
C ARG A 130 10.10 3.65 8.51
N ALA A 131 10.23 3.81 7.20
CA ALA A 131 9.20 4.44 6.39
C ALA A 131 7.87 3.67 6.49
N ALA A 132 7.91 2.35 6.41
CA ALA A 132 6.72 1.52 6.59
C ALA A 132 6.04 1.76 7.95
N ILE A 133 6.81 1.95 9.04
CA ILE A 133 6.25 2.30 10.35
C ILE A 133 5.58 3.68 10.32
N GLU A 134 6.23 4.69 9.73
CA GLU A 134 5.68 6.03 9.59
C GLU A 134 4.38 6.04 8.77
N TRP A 135 4.29 5.20 7.75
CA TRP A 135 3.10 4.98 6.91
C TRP A 135 2.04 4.08 7.57
N GLY A 136 2.31 3.60 8.81
CA GLY A 136 1.40 2.71 9.52
C GLY A 136 1.16 1.39 8.79
N VAL A 137 2.17 0.87 8.08
CA VAL A 137 2.11 -0.40 7.36
C VAL A 137 2.12 -1.56 8.36
N TYR A 138 1.18 -2.47 8.23
CA TYR A 138 1.09 -3.69 9.05
C TYR A 138 1.88 -4.83 8.42
N GLY A 139 1.96 -4.86 7.10
CA GLY A 139 2.64 -5.90 6.32
C GLY A 139 2.67 -5.56 4.84
N VAL A 140 3.24 -6.45 4.03
CA VAL A 140 3.26 -6.28 2.57
C VAL A 140 2.44 -7.36 1.89
N PRO A 141 1.69 -7.01 0.82
CA PRO A 141 1.59 -5.67 0.25
C PRO A 141 0.52 -4.81 0.94
N GLU A 142 0.68 -3.50 0.88
CA GLU A 142 -0.34 -2.51 1.21
C GLU A 142 -0.33 -1.37 0.19
N THR A 143 -1.50 -0.81 -0.10
CA THR A 143 -1.64 0.25 -1.10
C THR A 143 -2.34 1.46 -0.49
N PHE A 144 -1.76 2.64 -0.69
CA PHE A 144 -2.34 3.92 -0.26
C PHE A 144 -2.72 4.75 -1.47
N ILE A 145 -3.81 5.51 -1.36
CA ILE A 145 -4.13 6.57 -2.30
C ILE A 145 -3.84 7.90 -1.61
N VAL A 146 -2.96 8.68 -2.22
CA VAL A 146 -2.61 10.04 -1.78
C VAL A 146 -3.20 11.02 -2.77
N GLY A 147 -4.06 11.91 -2.27
CA GLY A 147 -4.71 12.97 -3.06
C GLY A 147 -3.75 14.10 -3.46
N ARG A 148 -4.21 15.02 -4.28
CA ARG A 148 -3.41 16.14 -4.82
C ARG A 148 -2.84 17.09 -3.76
N GLU A 149 -3.49 17.16 -2.58
CA GLU A 149 -3.01 17.94 -1.43
C GLU A 149 -2.00 17.16 -0.57
N ALA A 150 -1.43 16.07 -1.11
CA ALA A 150 -0.53 15.18 -0.38
C ALA A 150 -1.16 14.57 0.89
N THR A 151 -2.49 14.36 0.91
CA THR A 151 -3.25 13.77 2.01
C THR A 151 -3.58 12.32 1.67
N ILE A 152 -3.41 11.39 2.61
CA ILE A 152 -3.85 10.00 2.46
C ILE A 152 -5.37 9.97 2.49
N VAL A 153 -6.00 9.55 1.39
CA VAL A 153 -7.46 9.49 1.26
C VAL A 153 -8.00 8.06 1.39
N TYR A 154 -7.16 7.07 1.14
CA TYR A 154 -7.53 5.66 1.26
C TYR A 154 -6.32 4.78 1.57
N LYS A 155 -6.56 3.65 2.27
CA LYS A 155 -5.59 2.59 2.52
C LYS A 155 -6.24 1.23 2.29
N MET A 156 -5.57 0.40 1.49
CA MET A 156 -5.91 -1.00 1.30
C MET A 156 -4.84 -1.87 1.97
N VAL A 157 -5.26 -2.75 2.87
CA VAL A 157 -4.41 -3.76 3.52
C VAL A 157 -4.51 -5.05 2.73
N GLY A 158 -3.38 -5.67 2.40
CA GLY A 158 -3.31 -6.86 1.56
C GLY A 158 -3.22 -6.56 0.06
N PRO A 159 -3.19 -7.61 -0.78
CA PRO A 159 -2.93 -7.49 -2.21
C PRO A 159 -4.09 -6.86 -2.98
N VAL A 160 -3.74 -6.15 -4.05
CA VAL A 160 -4.67 -5.82 -5.12
C VAL A 160 -5.02 -7.11 -5.86
N THR A 161 -6.31 -7.37 -6.01
CA THR A 161 -6.84 -8.57 -6.66
C THR A 161 -7.79 -8.19 -7.80
N PRO A 162 -8.10 -9.11 -8.75
CA PRO A 162 -9.09 -8.83 -9.77
C PRO A 162 -10.45 -8.41 -9.20
N ASP A 163 -10.84 -8.93 -8.03
CA ASP A 163 -12.12 -8.61 -7.41
C ASP A 163 -12.13 -7.21 -6.77
N ASN A 164 -11.05 -6.79 -6.09
CA ASN A 164 -11.03 -5.54 -5.36
C ASN A 164 -10.54 -4.34 -6.19
N ILE A 165 -9.81 -4.57 -7.28
CA ILE A 165 -9.31 -3.48 -8.13
C ILE A 165 -10.45 -2.67 -8.75
N ASP A 166 -11.48 -3.35 -9.29
CA ASP A 166 -12.60 -2.69 -9.96
C ASP A 166 -13.68 -2.25 -8.97
N THR A 167 -13.94 -3.06 -7.94
CA THR A 167 -15.03 -2.79 -6.99
C THR A 167 -14.67 -1.76 -5.92
N VAL A 168 -13.39 -1.67 -5.55
CA VAL A 168 -12.92 -0.83 -4.45
C VAL A 168 -11.87 0.18 -4.90
N LEU A 169 -10.71 -0.29 -5.40
CA LEU A 169 -9.55 0.57 -5.61
C LEU A 169 -9.81 1.65 -6.67
N LYS A 170 -10.35 1.28 -7.84
CA LYS A 170 -10.69 2.26 -8.89
C LYS A 170 -11.77 3.26 -8.45
N ALA A 171 -12.74 2.83 -7.66
CA ALA A 171 -13.76 3.73 -7.13
C ALA A 171 -13.16 4.80 -6.19
N GLU A 172 -12.22 4.42 -5.33
CA GLU A 172 -11.52 5.37 -4.44
C GLU A 172 -10.54 6.27 -5.22
N ILE A 173 -9.88 5.76 -6.26
CA ILE A 173 -9.07 6.56 -7.19
C ILE A 173 -9.92 7.63 -7.88
N ASP A 174 -11.08 7.26 -8.41
CA ASP A 174 -11.98 8.21 -9.09
C ASP A 174 -12.49 9.31 -8.13
N LYS A 175 -12.76 8.96 -6.86
CA LYS A 175 -13.07 9.98 -5.83
C LYS A 175 -11.90 10.95 -5.63
N ALA A 176 -10.67 10.44 -5.50
CA ALA A 176 -9.47 11.26 -5.33
C ALA A 176 -9.21 12.16 -6.54
N LEU A 177 -9.46 11.67 -7.75
CA LEU A 177 -9.30 12.45 -8.99
C LEU A 177 -10.33 13.59 -9.08
N LYS A 178 -11.56 13.38 -8.59
CA LYS A 178 -12.64 14.39 -8.60
C LYS A 178 -12.47 15.43 -7.48
N ALA A 179 -11.93 15.06 -6.33
CA ALA A 179 -11.78 15.93 -5.16
C ALA A 179 -10.79 17.09 -5.36
N GLY A 180 -10.03 17.13 -6.44
CA GLY A 180 -9.02 18.17 -6.73
C GLY A 180 -9.24 18.88 -8.08
N SER A 181 -10.46 18.79 -8.60
CA SER A 181 -10.87 19.50 -9.86
C SER A 181 -11.52 20.82 -9.56
#